data_f9f8b7d675b4c86a504f2a11e31edb55
#
_entry.id   f9f8b7d675b4c86a504f2a11e31edb55
#
_cell.length_a   1.000
_cell.length_b   1.000
_cell.length_c   1.000
_cell.angle_alpha   90.00
_cell.angle_beta   90.00
_cell.angle_gamma   90.00
#
_symmetry.space_group_name_H-M   'P 1'
#
loop_
_entity.id
_entity.type
_entity.pdbx_description
1 polymer ?
#
loop_
_entity_poly.entity_id
_entity_poly.type
_entity_poly.pdbx_seq_one_letter_code
_entity_poly.pdbx_strand_id
1 'polypeptide(L)'
;KMQYIVMEYIDGITLKDYIDSEHVLNWKDAVHFVIQILRALQHAHSRGIVHRDIKPQNIMLLTDGTIKVMDFGIAKFAREESRTATDQAIGTVHYISPEQARGDVTDAKSDLYSVGVMFYEMLTGRKPFDTDNPVSIAVMHMQNVAVRPRDINPNIPSGLEEIIMHAMEKDSAKRYQTAADMIRDIEAFKANNQIIFGYYNAPEQTQYFTPPEENRNRTPQRRNGYDSGSRPDYYENNYREENEPEQEQSKSLVVPI
;
A
#
# COMPACT_ATOMS: atom_id res chain seq x y z
N LYS A 1 -35.38 -2.06 15.96
CA LYS A 1 -34.37 -1.70 16.96
C LYS A 1 -33.16 -1.15 16.22
N MET A 2 -32.70 0.05 16.58
CA MET A 2 -31.48 0.66 16.03
C MET A 2 -30.28 0.00 16.74
N GLN A 3 -29.31 -0.49 15.95
CA GLN A 3 -28.03 -0.96 16.47
C GLN A 3 -27.02 0.16 16.32
N TYR A 4 -26.21 0.39 17.35
CA TYR A 4 -25.13 1.39 17.33
C TYR A 4 -23.90 0.85 18.06
N ILE A 5 -22.74 1.36 17.66
CA ILE A 5 -21.45 1.10 18.30
C ILE A 5 -20.93 2.42 18.84
N VAL A 6 -20.46 2.43 20.08
CA VAL A 6 -19.79 3.57 20.70
C VAL A 6 -18.29 3.28 20.65
N MET A 7 -17.54 4.20 20.05
CA MET A 7 -16.08 4.08 19.90
C MET A 7 -15.40 5.34 20.42
N GLU A 8 -14.10 5.22 20.75
CA GLU A 8 -13.26 6.38 21.04
C GLU A 8 -13.18 7.27 19.79
N TYR A 9 -13.38 8.57 19.97
CA TYR A 9 -13.08 9.57 18.95
C TYR A 9 -11.58 9.89 18.98
N ILE A 10 -10.90 9.79 17.86
CA ILE A 10 -9.47 10.07 17.73
C ILE A 10 -9.30 11.34 16.91
N ASP A 11 -8.79 12.40 17.53
CA ASP A 11 -8.46 13.65 16.86
C ASP A 11 -7.08 13.54 16.19
N GLY A 12 -7.05 13.44 14.86
CA GLY A 12 -5.84 13.24 14.08
C GLY A 12 -6.16 13.01 12.61
N ILE A 13 -5.14 12.71 11.83
CA ILE A 13 -5.25 12.33 10.42
C ILE A 13 -4.85 10.87 10.23
N THR A 14 -5.30 10.24 9.15
CA THR A 14 -4.82 8.90 8.83
C THR A 14 -3.36 8.97 8.35
N LEU A 15 -2.60 7.91 8.60
CA LEU A 15 -1.24 7.79 8.04
C LEU A 15 -1.29 7.79 6.50
N LYS A 16 -2.42 7.39 5.91
CA LYS A 16 -2.64 7.48 4.46
C LYS A 16 -2.64 8.93 3.99
N ASP A 17 -3.42 9.80 4.63
CA ASP A 17 -3.47 11.22 4.29
C ASP A 17 -2.10 11.89 4.47
N TYR A 18 -1.36 11.49 5.51
CA TYR A 18 -0.02 11.99 5.75
C TYR A 18 0.97 11.54 4.66
N ILE A 19 0.97 10.24 4.27
CA ILE A 19 1.82 9.74 3.17
C ILE A 19 1.45 10.43 1.85
N ASP A 20 0.17 10.66 1.58
CA ASP A 20 -0.26 11.34 0.35
C ASP A 20 0.19 12.79 0.28
N SER A 21 0.26 13.48 1.42
CA SER A 21 0.76 14.86 1.49
C SER A 21 2.27 14.96 1.36
N GLU A 22 3.02 14.07 2.01
CA GLU A 22 4.49 14.10 2.05
C GLU A 22 5.14 13.36 0.87
N HIS A 23 4.40 12.44 0.22
CA HIS A 23 4.82 11.53 -0.84
C HIS A 23 5.94 10.57 -0.43
N VAL A 24 7.08 11.07 0.05
CA VAL A 24 8.21 10.27 0.55
C VAL A 24 8.59 10.78 1.94
N LEU A 25 8.48 9.93 2.93
CA LEU A 25 8.81 10.29 4.31
C LEU A 25 10.32 10.25 4.54
N ASN A 26 10.79 11.13 5.43
CA ASN A 26 12.12 10.98 6.00
C ASN A 26 12.21 9.66 6.77
N TRP A 27 13.30 8.93 6.61
CA TRP A 27 13.46 7.62 7.24
C TRP A 27 13.37 7.68 8.79
N LYS A 28 13.71 8.79 9.43
CA LYS A 28 13.62 8.95 10.89
C LYS A 28 12.16 8.97 11.35
N ASP A 29 11.32 9.67 10.60
CA ASP A 29 9.88 9.75 10.89
C ASP A 29 9.20 8.41 10.61
N ALA A 30 9.52 7.77 9.48
CA ALA A 30 9.02 6.46 9.14
C ALA A 30 9.39 5.40 10.20
N VAL A 31 10.66 5.39 10.66
CA VAL A 31 11.13 4.53 11.76
C VAL A 31 10.36 4.81 13.05
N HIS A 32 10.14 6.09 13.38
CA HIS A 32 9.38 6.48 14.56
C HIS A 32 7.95 5.92 14.55
N PHE A 33 7.26 6.04 13.41
CA PHE A 33 5.91 5.52 13.23
C PHE A 33 5.88 3.98 13.28
N VAL A 34 6.78 3.33 12.55
CA VAL A 34 6.84 1.86 12.49
C VAL A 34 7.07 1.25 13.87
N ILE A 35 7.97 1.81 14.70
CA ILE A 35 8.18 1.31 16.06
C ILE A 35 6.91 1.40 16.90
N GLN A 36 6.15 2.48 16.80
CA GLN A 36 4.90 2.64 17.56
C GLN A 36 3.85 1.61 17.10
N ILE A 37 3.71 1.40 15.77
CA ILE A 37 2.81 0.41 15.20
C ILE A 37 3.20 -1.01 15.68
N LEU A 38 4.49 -1.35 15.61
CA LEU A 38 4.99 -2.64 16.07
C LEU A 38 4.76 -2.87 17.57
N ARG A 39 4.90 -1.84 18.42
CA ARG A 39 4.58 -1.92 19.85
C ARG A 39 3.10 -2.20 20.09
N ALA A 40 2.20 -1.55 19.35
CA ALA A 40 0.77 -1.83 19.40
C ALA A 40 0.45 -3.27 18.97
N LEU A 41 1.07 -3.73 17.87
CA LEU A 41 0.92 -5.10 17.39
C LEU A 41 1.49 -6.12 18.38
N GLN A 42 2.66 -5.85 18.97
CA GLN A 42 3.26 -6.73 20.00
C GLN A 42 2.30 -6.93 21.18
N HIS A 43 1.64 -5.84 21.62
CA HIS A 43 0.66 -5.89 22.68
C HIS A 43 -0.58 -6.74 22.31
N ALA A 44 -1.09 -6.58 21.08
CA ALA A 44 -2.23 -7.36 20.59
C ALA A 44 -1.86 -8.84 20.42
N HIS A 45 -0.71 -9.12 19.76
CA HIS A 45 -0.23 -10.48 19.50
C HIS A 45 0.04 -11.27 20.78
N SER A 46 0.54 -10.60 21.85
CA SER A 46 0.73 -11.25 23.16
C SER A 46 -0.59 -11.70 23.83
N ARG A 47 -1.73 -11.22 23.32
CA ARG A 47 -3.08 -11.60 23.75
C ARG A 47 -3.79 -12.50 22.73
N GLY A 48 -3.07 -13.00 21.74
CA GLY A 48 -3.64 -13.85 20.68
C GLY A 48 -4.50 -13.09 19.68
N ILE A 49 -4.41 -11.74 19.62
CA ILE A 49 -5.18 -10.92 18.70
C ILE A 49 -4.29 -10.58 17.50
N VAL A 50 -4.68 -11.01 16.30
CA VAL A 50 -4.04 -10.67 15.01
C VAL A 50 -4.91 -9.64 14.31
N HIS A 51 -4.29 -8.56 13.79
CA HIS A 51 -5.03 -7.44 13.20
C HIS A 51 -5.60 -7.80 11.82
N ARG A 52 -4.82 -8.43 10.94
CA ARG A 52 -5.18 -8.92 9.60
C ARG A 52 -5.55 -7.87 8.55
N ASP A 53 -5.50 -6.59 8.89
CA ASP A 53 -5.81 -5.48 7.98
C ASP A 53 -4.94 -4.25 8.26
N ILE A 54 -3.65 -4.47 8.47
CA ILE A 54 -2.67 -3.38 8.64
C ILE A 54 -2.48 -2.66 7.31
N LYS A 55 -2.79 -1.36 7.32
CA LYS A 55 -2.65 -0.45 6.18
C LYS A 55 -2.68 0.99 6.66
N PRO A 56 -2.19 1.98 5.89
CA PRO A 56 -2.12 3.37 6.34
C PRO A 56 -3.47 3.98 6.73
N GLN A 57 -4.57 3.51 6.13
CA GLN A 57 -5.93 3.97 6.46
C GLN A 57 -6.38 3.58 7.87
N ASN A 58 -5.83 2.49 8.42
CA ASN A 58 -6.16 1.97 9.75
C ASN A 58 -5.16 2.44 10.81
N ILE A 59 -4.32 3.42 10.51
CA ILE A 59 -3.34 4.02 11.40
C ILE A 59 -3.66 5.51 11.53
N MET A 60 -3.91 5.98 12.75
CA MET A 60 -4.09 7.41 13.04
C MET A 60 -2.81 8.02 13.55
N LEU A 61 -2.46 9.17 13.01
CA LEU A 61 -1.38 10.05 13.48
C LEU A 61 -2.01 11.24 14.19
N LEU A 62 -1.73 11.37 15.48
CA LEU A 62 -2.18 12.47 16.31
C LEU A 62 -1.24 13.67 16.15
N THR A 63 -1.69 14.84 16.55
CA THR A 63 -0.94 16.11 16.44
C THR A 63 0.38 16.13 17.23
N ASP A 64 0.49 15.29 18.26
CA ASP A 64 1.71 15.11 19.07
C ASP A 64 2.69 14.06 18.52
N GLY A 65 2.40 13.49 17.32
CA GLY A 65 3.19 12.43 16.71
C GLY A 65 2.90 11.02 17.26
N THR A 66 1.90 10.87 18.12
CA THR A 66 1.47 9.56 18.62
C THR A 66 0.71 8.79 17.54
N ILE A 67 1.00 7.50 17.42
CA ILE A 67 0.30 6.57 16.51
C ILE A 67 -0.75 5.76 17.30
N LYS A 68 -1.95 5.67 16.73
CA LYS A 68 -2.98 4.72 17.18
C LYS A 68 -3.35 3.77 16.04
N VAL A 69 -3.31 2.48 16.32
CA VAL A 69 -3.77 1.43 15.40
C VAL A 69 -5.26 1.21 15.62
N MET A 70 -6.05 1.33 14.55
CA MET A 70 -7.51 1.22 14.58
C MET A 70 -7.99 -0.06 13.91
N ASP A 71 -9.27 -0.38 14.10
CA ASP A 71 -10.01 -1.41 13.36
C ASP A 71 -9.33 -2.80 13.38
N PHE A 72 -8.95 -3.27 14.57
CA PHE A 72 -8.53 -4.65 14.75
C PHE A 72 -9.57 -5.61 14.16
N GLY A 73 -9.16 -6.43 13.20
CA GLY A 73 -9.88 -7.24 12.23
C GLY A 73 -11.11 -8.06 12.63
N ILE A 74 -11.93 -7.54 13.54
CA ILE A 74 -13.19 -8.15 14.00
C ILE A 74 -14.17 -8.38 12.83
N ALA A 75 -14.07 -7.57 11.76
CA ALA A 75 -14.98 -7.63 10.62
C ALA A 75 -14.61 -8.67 9.55
N LYS A 76 -13.38 -9.21 9.53
CA LYS A 76 -13.00 -10.22 8.50
C LYS A 76 -13.54 -11.61 8.81
N PHE A 77 -13.75 -11.97 10.08
CA PHE A 77 -14.44 -13.23 10.41
C PHE A 77 -15.90 -13.30 9.92
N ALA A 78 -16.57 -12.14 9.76
CA ALA A 78 -17.94 -12.07 9.26
C ALA A 78 -18.04 -11.98 7.72
N ARG A 79 -16.91 -11.73 7.01
CA ARG A 79 -16.88 -11.51 5.56
C ARG A 79 -16.40 -12.74 4.75
N GLU A 80 -15.93 -13.79 5.38
CA GLU A 80 -15.59 -15.03 4.66
C GLU A 80 -16.81 -15.67 3.95
N GLU A 81 -18.03 -15.27 4.32
CA GLU A 81 -19.27 -15.76 3.68
C GLU A 81 -19.86 -14.86 2.58
N SER A 82 -19.33 -13.63 2.34
CA SER A 82 -19.88 -12.75 1.30
C SER A 82 -18.80 -12.19 0.37
N ARG A 83 -18.61 -12.87 -0.76
CA ARG A 83 -17.79 -12.44 -1.90
C ARG A 83 -18.49 -11.34 -2.70
N THR A 84 -18.42 -10.10 -2.25
CA THR A 84 -18.75 -8.95 -3.10
C THR A 84 -17.59 -7.95 -3.04
N ALA A 85 -16.91 -7.80 -4.20
CA ALA A 85 -15.85 -6.83 -4.40
C ALA A 85 -16.45 -5.42 -4.35
N THR A 86 -16.27 -4.72 -3.25
CA THR A 86 -16.52 -3.29 -3.14
C THR A 86 -15.18 -2.53 -3.18
N ASP A 87 -15.19 -1.25 -3.54
CA ASP A 87 -14.00 -0.38 -3.64
C ASP A 87 -13.09 -0.42 -2.40
N GLN A 88 -13.64 -0.72 -1.22
CA GLN A 88 -12.88 -0.95 0.01
C GLN A 88 -12.01 -2.23 -0.04
N ALA A 89 -12.37 -3.24 -0.84
CA ALA A 89 -11.56 -4.44 -1.03
C ALA A 89 -10.33 -4.14 -1.91
N ILE A 90 -10.46 -3.20 -2.86
CA ILE A 90 -9.39 -2.81 -3.78
C ILE A 90 -8.22 -2.15 -3.02
N GLY A 91 -8.50 -1.26 -2.07
CA GLY A 91 -7.45 -0.60 -1.26
C GLY A 91 -6.69 -1.56 -0.32
N THR A 92 -7.35 -2.62 0.15
CA THR A 92 -6.78 -3.59 1.10
C THR A 92 -5.77 -4.54 0.44
N VAL A 93 -5.93 -4.86 -0.85
CA VAL A 93 -5.09 -5.84 -1.55
C VAL A 93 -3.62 -5.42 -1.64
N HIS A 94 -3.31 -4.13 -1.60
CA HIS A 94 -1.93 -3.63 -1.70
C HIS A 94 -1.04 -3.95 -0.50
N TYR A 95 -1.63 -4.31 0.65
CA TYR A 95 -0.90 -4.61 1.89
C TYR A 95 -1.12 -6.05 2.36
N ILE A 96 -1.77 -6.88 1.53
CA ILE A 96 -2.11 -8.26 1.86
C ILE A 96 -0.85 -9.12 1.95
N SER A 97 -0.79 -10.02 2.93
CA SER A 97 0.31 -10.99 3.00
C SER A 97 0.11 -12.14 1.99
N PRO A 98 1.20 -12.83 1.58
CA PRO A 98 1.12 -13.98 0.69
C PRO A 98 0.16 -15.06 1.15
N GLU A 99 0.15 -15.38 2.45
CA GLU A 99 -0.74 -16.37 3.04
C GLU A 99 -2.20 -15.90 3.05
N GLN A 100 -2.46 -14.61 3.28
CA GLN A 100 -3.80 -14.04 3.14
C GLN A 100 -4.29 -14.10 1.68
N ALA A 101 -3.41 -13.79 0.73
CA ALA A 101 -3.75 -13.84 -0.71
C ALA A 101 -4.06 -15.27 -1.17
N ARG A 102 -3.43 -16.29 -0.58
CA ARG A 102 -3.74 -17.71 -0.83
C ARG A 102 -4.98 -18.22 -0.09
N GLY A 103 -5.47 -17.49 0.92
CA GLY A 103 -6.52 -17.97 1.82
C GLY A 103 -6.01 -18.96 2.88
N ASP A 104 -4.71 -18.97 3.16
CA ASP A 104 -4.09 -19.79 4.20
C ASP A 104 -4.37 -19.23 5.61
N VAL A 105 -4.02 -20.01 6.63
CA VAL A 105 -4.11 -19.55 8.03
C VAL A 105 -3.18 -18.36 8.24
N THR A 106 -3.73 -17.28 8.81
CA THR A 106 -3.00 -16.03 9.10
C THR A 106 -2.67 -15.92 10.58
N ASP A 107 -1.45 -15.50 10.86
CA ASP A 107 -0.95 -15.26 12.22
C ASP A 107 -0.30 -13.87 12.35
N ALA A 108 0.40 -13.62 13.46
CA ALA A 108 1.13 -12.37 13.71
C ALA A 108 2.09 -11.97 12.58
N LYS A 109 2.67 -12.93 11.86
CA LYS A 109 3.63 -12.68 10.77
C LYS A 109 2.96 -12.06 9.55
N SER A 110 1.65 -12.26 9.37
CA SER A 110 0.87 -11.56 8.32
C SER A 110 0.83 -10.05 8.56
N ASP A 111 0.63 -9.63 9.83
CA ASP A 111 0.65 -8.21 10.18
C ASP A 111 2.05 -7.60 9.97
N LEU A 112 3.13 -8.35 10.29
CA LEU A 112 4.51 -7.90 10.09
C LEU A 112 4.85 -7.72 8.61
N TYR A 113 4.33 -8.58 7.73
CA TYR A 113 4.43 -8.39 6.28
C TYR A 113 3.77 -7.09 5.84
N SER A 114 2.55 -6.84 6.30
CA SER A 114 1.81 -5.61 5.98
C SER A 114 2.52 -4.35 6.49
N VAL A 115 3.15 -4.42 7.68
CA VAL A 115 4.04 -3.35 8.19
C VAL A 115 5.23 -3.15 7.26
N GLY A 116 5.85 -4.22 6.75
CA GLY A 116 6.96 -4.15 5.78
C GLY A 116 6.54 -3.43 4.50
N VAL A 117 5.36 -3.77 3.94
CA VAL A 117 4.79 -3.12 2.75
C VAL A 117 4.54 -1.63 3.00
N MET A 118 3.97 -1.28 4.15
CA MET A 118 3.72 0.11 4.52
C MET A 118 5.02 0.89 4.74
N PHE A 119 6.03 0.27 5.35
CA PHE A 119 7.35 0.87 5.54
C PHE A 119 8.05 1.12 4.19
N TYR A 120 7.92 0.17 3.25
CA TYR A 120 8.38 0.32 1.87
C TYR A 120 7.74 1.56 1.22
N GLU A 121 6.40 1.69 1.28
CA GLU A 121 5.67 2.81 0.69
C GLU A 121 6.11 4.15 1.31
N MET A 122 6.22 4.25 2.63
CA MET A 122 6.67 5.47 3.32
C MET A 122 8.03 5.96 2.82
N LEU A 123 8.99 5.07 2.55
CA LEU A 123 10.35 5.45 2.18
C LEU A 123 10.57 5.61 0.67
N THR A 124 9.75 4.95 -0.16
CA THR A 124 9.89 4.99 -1.62
C THR A 124 8.86 5.89 -2.30
N GLY A 125 7.77 6.25 -1.61
CA GLY A 125 6.62 6.93 -2.18
C GLY A 125 5.80 6.06 -3.14
N ARG A 126 6.09 4.75 -3.19
CA ARG A 126 5.43 3.79 -4.08
C ARG A 126 5.10 2.50 -3.34
N LYS A 127 3.99 1.89 -3.72
CA LYS A 127 3.68 0.54 -3.27
C LYS A 127 4.60 -0.48 -3.97
N PRO A 128 4.98 -1.59 -3.33
CA PRO A 128 5.85 -2.59 -3.95
C PRO A 128 5.22 -3.28 -5.16
N PHE A 129 3.89 -3.40 -5.15
CA PHE A 129 3.09 -3.97 -6.23
C PHE A 129 1.86 -3.09 -6.46
N ASP A 130 1.70 -2.59 -7.68
CA ASP A 130 0.60 -1.72 -8.06
C ASP A 130 0.20 -1.94 -9.52
N THR A 131 -1.07 -2.26 -9.75
CA THR A 131 -1.69 -2.42 -11.08
C THR A 131 -3.18 -2.14 -10.96
N ASP A 132 -3.86 -1.94 -12.09
CA ASP A 132 -5.31 -1.71 -12.13
C ASP A 132 -6.13 -2.94 -11.71
N ASN A 133 -5.54 -4.13 -11.66
CA ASN A 133 -6.24 -5.37 -11.35
C ASN A 133 -5.88 -5.88 -9.94
N PRO A 134 -6.82 -5.85 -8.98
CA PRO A 134 -6.58 -6.32 -7.62
C PRO A 134 -6.14 -7.79 -7.53
N VAL A 135 -6.61 -8.65 -8.44
CA VAL A 135 -6.20 -10.07 -8.47
C VAL A 135 -4.73 -10.18 -8.87
N SER A 136 -4.28 -9.36 -9.81
CA SER A 136 -2.86 -9.30 -10.20
C SER A 136 -1.97 -8.85 -9.04
N ILE A 137 -2.41 -7.86 -8.26
CA ILE A 137 -1.68 -7.41 -7.06
C ILE A 137 -1.56 -8.56 -6.04
N ALA A 138 -2.64 -9.29 -5.78
CA ALA A 138 -2.61 -10.44 -4.88
C ALA A 138 -1.63 -11.52 -5.36
N VAL A 139 -1.61 -11.82 -6.66
CA VAL A 139 -0.66 -12.77 -7.26
C VAL A 139 0.78 -12.27 -7.10
N MET A 140 1.03 -10.97 -7.28
CA MET A 140 2.37 -10.39 -7.09
C MET A 140 2.82 -10.51 -5.63
N HIS A 141 1.95 -10.30 -4.65
CA HIS A 141 2.27 -10.54 -3.25
C HIS A 141 2.66 -11.99 -2.97
N MET A 142 2.08 -12.95 -3.68
CA MET A 142 2.41 -14.38 -3.53
C MET A 142 3.73 -14.78 -4.21
N GLN A 143 4.06 -14.19 -5.37
CA GLN A 143 5.07 -14.75 -6.27
C GLN A 143 6.24 -13.81 -6.59
N ASN A 144 6.01 -12.49 -6.65
CA ASN A 144 7.00 -11.55 -7.15
C ASN A 144 7.83 -10.96 -6.00
N VAL A 145 9.10 -10.73 -6.26
CA VAL A 145 9.97 -9.95 -5.37
C VAL A 145 9.79 -8.47 -5.72
N ALA A 146 9.66 -7.62 -4.70
CA ALA A 146 9.59 -6.19 -4.88
C ALA A 146 10.94 -5.63 -5.38
N VAL A 147 10.88 -4.53 -6.13
CA VAL A 147 12.08 -3.72 -6.43
C VAL A 147 12.71 -3.29 -5.12
N ARG A 148 14.03 -3.32 -5.03
CA ARG A 148 14.71 -2.91 -3.80
C ARG A 148 14.42 -1.44 -3.48
N PRO A 149 14.11 -1.08 -2.23
CA PRO A 149 13.86 0.31 -1.84
C PRO A 149 14.94 1.28 -2.29
N ARG A 150 16.22 0.89 -2.24
CA ARG A 150 17.36 1.72 -2.64
C ARG A 150 17.51 1.91 -4.16
N ASP A 151 16.95 1.02 -4.96
CA ASP A 151 16.90 1.19 -6.43
C ASP A 151 15.91 2.30 -6.81
N ILE A 152 14.94 2.61 -5.92
CA ILE A 152 13.96 3.69 -6.10
C ILE A 152 14.45 4.98 -5.42
N ASN A 153 14.89 4.88 -4.16
CA ASN A 153 15.39 5.99 -3.36
C ASN A 153 16.76 5.62 -2.74
N PRO A 154 17.87 6.01 -3.39
CA PRO A 154 19.23 5.71 -2.92
C PRO A 154 19.58 6.28 -1.54
N ASN A 155 18.79 7.24 -1.04
CA ASN A 155 19.02 7.85 0.28
C ASN A 155 18.54 6.95 1.44
N ILE A 156 17.86 5.84 1.15
CA ILE A 156 17.47 4.86 2.17
C ILE A 156 18.73 4.15 2.66
N PRO A 157 18.99 4.12 3.98
CA PRO A 157 20.10 3.37 4.54
C PRO A 157 19.96 1.85 4.25
N SER A 158 21.09 1.18 3.99
CA SER A 158 21.09 -0.25 3.64
C SER A 158 20.44 -1.14 4.70
N GLY A 159 20.68 -0.87 5.98
CA GLY A 159 20.06 -1.63 7.06
C GLY A 159 18.53 -1.52 7.08
N LEU A 160 17.96 -0.37 6.70
CA LEU A 160 16.50 -0.23 6.58
C LEU A 160 15.94 -0.99 5.38
N GLU A 161 16.65 -0.98 4.25
CA GLU A 161 16.28 -1.83 3.10
C GLU A 161 16.22 -3.30 3.51
N GLU A 162 17.24 -3.78 4.24
CA GLU A 162 17.28 -5.16 4.70
C GLU A 162 16.10 -5.49 5.63
N ILE A 163 15.79 -4.61 6.59
CA ILE A 163 14.63 -4.79 7.49
C ILE A 163 13.33 -4.88 6.71
N ILE A 164 13.10 -3.96 5.76
CA ILE A 164 11.88 -3.93 4.94
C ILE A 164 11.73 -5.21 4.14
N MET A 165 12.78 -5.59 3.42
CA MET A 165 12.73 -6.75 2.54
C MET A 165 12.60 -8.05 3.36
N HIS A 166 13.26 -8.14 4.53
CA HIS A 166 13.10 -9.28 5.43
C HIS A 166 11.68 -9.41 5.98
N ALA A 167 11.02 -8.29 6.33
CA ALA A 167 9.62 -8.30 6.70
C ALA A 167 8.70 -8.73 5.54
N MET A 168 9.11 -8.47 4.29
CA MET A 168 8.36 -8.80 3.08
C MET A 168 8.71 -10.16 2.46
N GLU A 169 9.46 -11.03 3.17
CA GLU A 169 9.72 -12.40 2.72
C GLU A 169 8.42 -13.17 2.43
N LYS A 170 8.42 -13.95 1.34
CA LYS A 170 7.22 -14.69 0.90
C LYS A 170 6.92 -15.87 1.79
N ASP A 171 7.94 -16.55 2.25
CA ASP A 171 7.86 -17.62 3.25
C ASP A 171 7.76 -16.99 4.65
N SER A 172 6.61 -17.19 5.30
CA SER A 172 6.39 -16.66 6.65
C SER A 172 7.40 -17.19 7.69
N ALA A 173 8.00 -18.36 7.45
CA ALA A 173 9.03 -18.91 8.33
C ALA A 173 10.38 -18.17 8.23
N LYS A 174 10.61 -17.47 7.11
CA LYS A 174 11.82 -16.67 6.86
C LYS A 174 11.66 -15.20 7.26
N ARG A 175 10.47 -14.75 7.64
CA ARG A 175 10.20 -13.38 8.11
C ARG A 175 10.57 -13.23 9.59
N TYR A 176 10.43 -11.99 10.08
CA TYR A 176 10.35 -11.75 11.51
C TYR A 176 9.26 -12.62 12.15
N GLN A 177 9.61 -13.34 13.19
CA GLN A 177 8.64 -14.22 13.86
C GLN A 177 7.78 -13.45 14.86
N THR A 178 8.30 -12.36 15.42
CA THR A 178 7.58 -11.50 16.36
C THR A 178 7.80 -10.01 16.04
N ALA A 179 6.88 -9.16 16.47
CA ALA A 179 7.07 -7.71 16.41
C ALA A 179 8.29 -7.26 17.23
N ALA A 180 8.61 -7.97 18.32
CA ALA A 180 9.78 -7.68 19.13
C ALA A 180 11.10 -7.90 18.36
N ASP A 181 11.16 -8.91 17.49
CA ASP A 181 12.35 -9.16 16.66
C ASP A 181 12.57 -8.01 15.67
N MET A 182 11.52 -7.56 15.00
CA MET A 182 11.60 -6.43 14.09
C MET A 182 11.95 -5.12 14.81
N ILE A 183 11.37 -4.86 16.00
CA ILE A 183 11.74 -3.70 16.83
C ILE A 183 13.22 -3.75 17.19
N ARG A 184 13.76 -4.91 17.61
CA ARG A 184 15.18 -5.08 17.98
C ARG A 184 16.11 -4.67 16.85
N ASP A 185 15.82 -5.10 15.63
CA ASP A 185 16.64 -4.76 14.47
C ASP A 185 16.54 -3.26 14.11
N ILE A 186 15.34 -2.67 14.20
CA ILE A 186 15.17 -1.22 14.02
C ILE A 186 15.93 -0.44 15.09
N GLU A 187 15.91 -0.86 16.35
CA GLU A 187 16.67 -0.20 17.43
C GLU A 187 18.19 -0.39 17.23
N ALA A 188 18.65 -1.56 16.77
CA ALA A 188 20.05 -1.77 16.39
C ALA A 188 20.47 -0.85 15.25
N PHE A 189 19.63 -0.69 14.23
CA PHE A 189 19.83 0.29 13.15
C PHE A 189 19.87 1.73 13.68
N LYS A 190 19.01 2.12 14.59
CA LYS A 190 19.03 3.46 15.20
C LYS A 190 20.33 3.72 15.97
N ALA A 191 20.87 2.72 16.64
CA ALA A 191 22.14 2.81 17.35
C ALA A 191 23.34 2.90 16.37
N ASN A 192 23.27 2.22 15.23
CA ASN A 192 24.28 2.26 14.18
C ASN A 192 23.61 2.20 12.79
N ASN A 193 23.44 3.35 12.16
CA ASN A 193 22.78 3.46 10.85
C ASN A 193 23.60 2.90 9.66
N GLN A 194 24.83 2.44 9.91
CA GLN A 194 25.67 1.74 8.93
C GLN A 194 25.59 0.21 9.10
N ILE A 195 24.74 -0.29 9.99
CA ILE A 195 24.62 -1.73 10.23
C ILE A 195 24.15 -2.45 8.96
N ILE A 196 24.71 -3.63 8.73
CA ILE A 196 24.31 -4.60 7.70
C ILE A 196 23.92 -5.86 8.44
N PHE A 197 22.68 -6.33 8.29
CA PHE A 197 22.19 -7.53 8.96
C PHE A 197 22.58 -8.80 8.24
N GLY A 198 22.83 -8.71 6.92
CA GLY A 198 23.24 -9.85 6.10
C GLY A 198 22.08 -10.79 5.74
N TYR A 199 20.85 -10.29 5.76
CA TYR A 199 19.67 -11.07 5.33
C TYR A 199 19.73 -11.47 3.86
N TYR A 200 20.51 -10.74 3.04
CA TYR A 200 20.66 -10.94 1.60
C TYR A 200 22.12 -11.18 1.21
N ASN A 201 22.70 -12.26 1.71
CA ASN A 201 24.00 -12.73 1.26
C ASN A 201 23.83 -13.80 0.17
N ALA A 202 23.51 -13.41 -1.05
CA ALA A 202 23.88 -14.08 -2.31
C ALA A 202 23.18 -13.44 -3.51
N PRO A 203 23.80 -13.41 -4.70
CA PRO A 203 23.13 -12.99 -5.92
C PRO A 203 22.27 -14.14 -6.46
N GLU A 204 21.13 -14.40 -5.88
CA GLU A 204 20.08 -15.06 -6.63
C GLU A 204 19.55 -14.05 -7.64
N GLN A 205 19.63 -14.41 -8.92
CA GLN A 205 19.04 -13.65 -10.04
C GLN A 205 17.53 -13.62 -9.87
N THR A 206 17.06 -12.71 -9.03
CA THR A 206 15.65 -12.47 -8.82
C THR A 206 15.13 -11.61 -9.98
N GLN A 207 14.14 -12.13 -10.70
CA GLN A 207 13.43 -11.34 -11.70
C GLN A 207 12.63 -10.26 -10.96
N TYR A 208 13.14 -9.03 -10.97
CA TYR A 208 12.45 -7.87 -10.42
C TYR A 208 11.24 -7.53 -11.30
N PHE A 209 10.13 -7.20 -10.69
CA PHE A 209 9.02 -6.59 -11.41
C PHE A 209 9.42 -5.16 -11.79
N THR A 210 9.65 -4.93 -13.07
CA THR A 210 9.75 -3.58 -13.64
C THR A 210 8.36 -3.19 -14.14
N PRO A 211 7.74 -2.13 -13.60
CA PRO A 211 6.50 -1.62 -14.19
C PRO A 211 6.72 -1.30 -15.66
N PRO A 212 5.75 -1.54 -16.56
CA PRO A 212 5.89 -1.16 -17.97
C PRO A 212 6.17 0.33 -18.06
N GLU A 213 7.25 0.72 -18.75
CA GLU A 213 7.49 2.12 -19.09
C GLU A 213 6.28 2.63 -19.89
N GLU A 214 5.59 3.65 -19.38
CA GLU A 214 4.61 4.39 -20.14
C GLU A 214 5.30 4.94 -21.41
N ASN A 215 4.95 4.35 -22.52
CA ASN A 215 5.50 4.68 -23.84
C ASN A 215 5.01 6.08 -24.28
N ARG A 216 5.64 7.15 -23.75
CA ARG A 216 5.34 8.56 -24.04
C ARG A 216 5.77 9.01 -25.44
N ASN A 217 6.20 8.11 -26.33
CA ASN A 217 6.61 8.43 -27.69
C ASN A 217 5.83 7.63 -28.74
N ARG A 218 4.52 7.90 -28.88
CA ARG A 218 3.82 7.63 -30.12
C ARG A 218 3.65 8.93 -30.92
N THR A 219 4.68 9.30 -31.68
CA THR A 219 4.53 10.17 -32.82
C THR A 219 3.71 9.43 -33.89
N PRO A 220 2.65 10.02 -34.47
CA PRO A 220 1.89 9.37 -35.53
C PRO A 220 2.74 9.33 -36.78
N GLN A 221 3.21 8.16 -37.18
CA GLN A 221 3.77 7.97 -38.54
C GLN A 221 2.64 8.06 -39.56
N ARG A 222 2.69 9.10 -40.39
CA ARG A 222 1.91 9.22 -41.62
C ARG A 222 2.26 8.02 -42.53
N ARG A 223 1.33 7.12 -42.71
CA ARG A 223 1.36 6.14 -43.80
C ARG A 223 0.75 6.76 -45.05
N ASN A 224 1.60 7.13 -46.00
CA ASN A 224 1.20 7.28 -47.42
C ASN A 224 1.19 5.88 -48.03
N GLY A 225 0.11 5.55 -48.73
CA GLY A 225 0.03 4.34 -49.54
C GLY A 225 -1.38 4.16 -50.08
N TYR A 226 -1.59 4.56 -51.34
CA TYR A 226 -2.76 4.34 -52.18
C TYR A 226 -3.11 2.85 -52.22
N ASP A 227 -4.39 2.48 -52.12
CA ASP A 227 -5.04 1.72 -53.18
C ASP A 227 -6.56 1.78 -53.06
N SER A 228 -7.18 1.74 -54.23
CA SER A 228 -8.57 1.91 -54.62
C SER A 228 -9.37 0.65 -54.40
N GLY A 229 -10.64 0.77 -53.94
CA GLY A 229 -11.62 -0.29 -54.16
C GLY A 229 -12.82 -0.32 -53.24
N SER A 230 -13.96 0.19 -53.78
CA SER A 230 -15.35 -0.27 -53.51
C SER A 230 -16.01 0.08 -52.17
N ARG A 231 -16.94 1.03 -52.27
CA ARG A 231 -18.08 1.23 -51.37
C ARG A 231 -19.06 0.04 -51.44
N PRO A 232 -19.90 -0.17 -50.43
CA PRO A 232 -21.23 0.41 -50.50
C PRO A 232 -21.73 1.10 -49.20
N ASP A 233 -22.61 2.04 -49.46
CA ASP A 233 -23.39 2.89 -48.59
C ASP A 233 -24.24 2.08 -47.57
N TYR A 234 -24.47 2.64 -46.37
CA TYR A 234 -25.79 2.79 -45.81
C TYR A 234 -25.79 3.52 -44.43
N TYR A 235 -26.65 4.55 -44.39
CA TYR A 235 -27.30 5.25 -43.26
C TYR A 235 -26.54 6.36 -42.53
N GLU A 236 -26.85 7.57 -43.03
CA GLU A 236 -27.00 8.82 -42.30
C GLU A 236 -28.07 8.68 -41.19
N ASN A 237 -27.79 9.24 -40.01
CA ASN A 237 -28.80 10.00 -39.26
C ASN A 237 -28.14 10.92 -38.20
N ASN A 238 -28.22 12.19 -38.52
CA ASN A 238 -28.45 13.39 -37.68
C ASN A 238 -28.50 13.21 -36.16
N TYR A 239 -27.65 13.95 -35.46
CA TYR A 239 -28.16 14.91 -34.46
C TYR A 239 -27.22 16.13 -34.37
N ARG A 240 -27.87 17.30 -34.38
CA ARG A 240 -27.36 18.66 -34.40
C ARG A 240 -26.60 19.04 -33.12
N GLU A 241 -25.67 19.92 -33.34
CA GLU A 241 -25.06 20.85 -32.38
C GLU A 241 -26.10 21.70 -31.65
N GLU A 242 -25.86 21.92 -30.36
CA GLU A 242 -26.20 23.22 -29.71
C GLU A 242 -25.07 23.56 -28.74
N ASN A 243 -24.38 24.66 -29.08
CA ASN A 243 -23.51 25.44 -28.22
C ASN A 243 -24.37 26.31 -27.30
N GLU A 244 -23.97 26.49 -26.03
CA GLU A 244 -23.51 27.76 -25.47
C GLU A 244 -23.28 27.68 -23.95
N PRO A 245 -22.48 28.58 -23.35
CA PRO A 245 -21.90 28.42 -22.03
C PRO A 245 -22.67 29.16 -20.95
N GLU A 246 -22.77 28.63 -19.76
CA GLU A 246 -23.21 29.40 -18.59
C GLU A 246 -22.09 29.56 -17.54
N GLN A 247 -22.02 30.80 -17.13
CA GLN A 247 -21.04 31.46 -16.27
C GLN A 247 -21.08 30.99 -14.82
N GLU A 248 -19.92 31.11 -14.20
CA GLU A 248 -19.66 31.13 -12.76
C GLU A 248 -20.69 31.86 -11.91
N GLN A 249 -21.05 31.23 -10.80
CA GLN A 249 -21.38 31.96 -9.56
C GLN A 249 -20.87 31.21 -8.34
N SER A 250 -19.83 31.77 -7.79
CA SER A 250 -19.31 31.46 -6.44
C SER A 250 -20.41 31.73 -5.39
N LYS A 251 -20.71 30.73 -4.56
CA LYS A 251 -21.40 30.93 -3.27
C LYS A 251 -20.57 30.44 -2.14
N SER A 252 -19.99 31.39 -1.41
CA SER A 252 -19.41 31.22 -0.09
C SER A 252 -20.49 30.77 0.90
N LEU A 253 -20.25 29.63 1.56
CA LEU A 253 -21.06 29.23 2.72
C LEU A 253 -20.37 29.73 3.99
N VAL A 254 -20.99 30.71 4.62
CA VAL A 254 -20.72 31.16 5.99
C VAL A 254 -21.46 30.21 6.93
N VAL A 255 -20.71 29.56 7.85
CA VAL A 255 -21.29 28.78 8.96
C VAL A 255 -21.39 29.71 10.16
N PRO A 256 -22.57 29.86 10.79
CA PRO A 256 -22.71 30.60 12.06
C PRO A 256 -22.28 29.71 13.25
N ILE A 257 -21.82 30.40 14.25
CA ILE A 257 -21.30 30.00 15.58
C ILE A 257 -22.29 29.09 16.35
#